data_c281999b3d78dddbb30c872d4a7c26e8
#
_entry.id   c281999b3d78dddbb30c872d4a7c26e8
#
_cell.length_a   1.000
_cell.length_b   1.000
_cell.length_c   1.000
_cell.angle_alpha   90.00
_cell.angle_beta   90.00
_cell.angle_gamma   90.00
#
_symmetry.space_group_name_H-M   'P 1'
#
loop_
_entity.id
_entity.type
_entity.pdbx_description
1 polymer ?
#
loop_
_entity_poly.entity_id
_entity_poly.type
_entity_poly.pdbx_seq_one_letter_code
_entity_poly.pdbx_strand_id
1 'polypeptide(L)'
;MALVDLQQTVEDLDASLSSIENVLDPEAKKAEIADLERQVAVPNLWDDQENAQRVTSRLSALQAEIERLERLRARIEDVHVLLEFAAADDDKESLAEATTDTVKLREEIDALEVRTLLSGQYDEREAVVTIRSEAGGVDAADFAEMLLRMYLRWSERHGYKVEILDTSYAEEAGIKSATFVVHAPFAYGTLSVEQGTHRLVRISPFDNQGRRQTSFAGVEVLPVVEETDHVDIPESDLRVDVFHASGPGGQGVNTTDSAVRLTHLPTGIVVSCQNERSQIQNKAAALRVLQAKLLEKAREEQEAEMNSLKSEGNSWGAQMRSYVLHPYQMVKDLRTNHEVGNTDAVFDGDIDDFIDAGIRWRRKNETD
;
A
#
# COMPACT_ATOMS: atom_id res chain seq x y z
N MET A 1 10.15 3.10 36.24
CA MET A 1 8.71 3.45 36.22
C MET A 1 8.13 3.05 37.55
N ALA A 2 7.23 3.81 38.16
CA ALA A 2 6.58 3.36 39.38
C ALA A 2 5.66 2.16 39.09
N LEU A 3 5.46 1.26 40.07
CA LEU A 3 4.63 0.06 39.88
C LEU A 3 3.22 0.41 39.36
N VAL A 4 2.63 1.48 39.88
CA VAL A 4 1.29 1.97 39.48
C VAL A 4 1.28 2.46 38.08
N ASP A 5 2.32 3.19 37.62
CA ASP A 5 2.43 3.66 36.23
C ASP A 5 2.57 2.49 35.24
N LEU A 6 3.29 1.42 35.68
CA LEU A 6 3.47 0.23 34.86
C LEU A 6 2.18 -0.58 34.73
N GLN A 7 1.42 -0.72 35.83
CA GLN A 7 0.10 -1.37 35.80
C GLN A 7 -0.85 -0.65 34.85
N GLN A 8 -0.96 0.68 34.94
CA GLN A 8 -1.79 1.47 34.03
C GLN A 8 -1.36 1.28 32.56
N THR A 9 -0.04 1.26 32.32
CA THR A 9 0.48 1.03 30.96
C THR A 9 0.07 -0.32 30.41
N VAL A 10 0.10 -1.39 31.21
CA VAL A 10 -0.30 -2.73 30.76
C VAL A 10 -1.80 -2.83 30.53
N GLU A 11 -2.62 -2.17 31.36
CA GLU A 11 -4.06 -2.05 31.11
C GLU A 11 -4.36 -1.31 29.79
N ASP A 12 -3.64 -0.23 29.48
CA ASP A 12 -3.78 0.51 28.22
C ASP A 12 -3.40 -0.36 27.02
N LEU A 13 -2.33 -1.16 27.13
CA LEU A 13 -1.90 -2.11 26.09
C LEU A 13 -2.93 -3.24 25.88
N ASP A 14 -3.53 -3.76 26.95
CA ASP A 14 -4.59 -4.76 26.86
C ASP A 14 -5.83 -4.21 26.16
N ALA A 15 -6.22 -2.97 26.46
CA ALA A 15 -7.31 -2.28 25.79
C ALA A 15 -7.03 -2.05 24.30
N SER A 16 -5.79 -1.65 23.96
CA SER A 16 -5.36 -1.47 22.58
C SER A 16 -5.38 -2.78 21.80
N LEU A 17 -4.84 -3.87 22.37
CA LEU A 17 -4.87 -5.19 21.73
C LEU A 17 -6.31 -5.68 21.53
N SER A 18 -7.19 -5.47 22.51
CA SER A 18 -8.61 -5.82 22.41
C SER A 18 -9.32 -5.04 21.29
N SER A 19 -8.97 -3.76 21.10
CA SER A 19 -9.48 -2.95 19.98
C SER A 19 -9.01 -3.49 18.62
N ILE A 20 -7.74 -3.88 18.52
CA ILE A 20 -7.17 -4.51 17.32
C ILE A 20 -7.87 -5.83 17.02
N GLU A 21 -8.09 -6.69 18.01
CA GLU A 21 -8.80 -7.96 17.86
C GLU A 21 -10.23 -7.77 17.35
N ASN A 22 -10.93 -6.74 17.84
CA ASN A 22 -12.27 -6.42 17.35
C ASN A 22 -12.30 -6.03 15.86
N VAL A 23 -11.26 -5.36 15.37
CA VAL A 23 -11.14 -4.99 13.94
C VAL A 23 -10.73 -6.19 13.08
N LEU A 24 -9.79 -6.99 13.57
CA LEU A 24 -9.24 -8.14 12.83
C LEU A 24 -10.19 -9.33 12.78
N ASP A 25 -11.18 -9.42 13.66
CA ASP A 25 -12.14 -10.53 13.79
C ASP A 25 -11.46 -11.91 13.78
N PRO A 26 -10.75 -12.29 14.87
CA PRO A 26 -10.02 -13.56 14.94
C PRO A 26 -10.89 -14.78 14.70
N GLU A 27 -12.17 -14.73 15.09
CA GLU A 27 -13.08 -15.86 14.94
C GLU A 27 -13.46 -16.10 13.47
N ALA A 28 -13.71 -15.03 12.71
CA ALA A 28 -13.92 -15.11 11.26
C ALA A 28 -12.66 -15.66 10.55
N LYS A 29 -11.47 -15.19 10.96
CA LYS A 29 -10.20 -15.67 10.40
C LYS A 29 -9.93 -17.14 10.73
N LYS A 30 -10.21 -17.60 11.94
CA LYS A 30 -10.13 -19.03 12.30
C LYS A 30 -11.09 -19.89 11.47
N ALA A 31 -12.28 -19.38 11.16
CA ALA A 31 -13.20 -20.07 10.29
C ALA A 31 -12.68 -20.16 8.84
N GLU A 32 -12.06 -19.08 8.32
CA GLU A 32 -11.41 -19.05 7.00
C GLU A 32 -10.22 -20.02 6.96
N ILE A 33 -9.38 -20.06 7.99
CA ILE A 33 -8.26 -21.02 8.13
C ILE A 33 -8.80 -22.46 8.01
N ALA A 34 -9.84 -22.82 8.77
CA ALA A 34 -10.42 -24.15 8.74
C ALA A 34 -11.00 -24.53 7.35
N ASP A 35 -11.48 -23.53 6.58
CA ASP A 35 -11.93 -23.75 5.20
C ASP A 35 -10.75 -23.96 4.24
N LEU A 36 -9.72 -23.11 4.33
CA LEU A 36 -8.50 -23.24 3.52
C LEU A 36 -7.76 -24.56 3.80
N GLU A 37 -7.69 -25.00 5.05
CA GLU A 37 -7.12 -26.30 5.44
C GLU A 37 -7.87 -27.47 4.76
N ARG A 38 -9.21 -27.39 4.69
CA ARG A 38 -10.01 -28.36 3.95
C ARG A 38 -9.69 -28.35 2.46
N GLN A 39 -9.50 -27.16 1.86
CA GLN A 39 -9.12 -27.04 0.45
C GLN A 39 -7.71 -27.62 0.20
N VAL A 40 -6.73 -27.37 1.07
CA VAL A 40 -5.38 -27.93 0.96
C VAL A 40 -5.36 -29.46 1.08
N ALA A 41 -6.29 -30.04 1.83
CA ALA A 41 -6.40 -31.49 1.99
C ALA A 41 -6.95 -32.22 0.75
N VAL A 42 -7.50 -31.49 -0.23
CA VAL A 42 -8.06 -32.09 -1.45
C VAL A 42 -6.95 -32.37 -2.47
N PRO A 43 -6.77 -33.63 -2.96
CA PRO A 43 -5.64 -33.99 -3.83
C PRO A 43 -5.55 -33.23 -5.15
N ASN A 44 -6.67 -32.80 -5.73
CA ASN A 44 -6.74 -32.08 -7.00
C ASN A 44 -6.34 -30.61 -6.90
N LEU A 45 -6.12 -30.05 -5.71
CA LEU A 45 -5.61 -28.67 -5.58
C LEU A 45 -4.27 -28.48 -6.30
N TRP A 46 -3.41 -29.52 -6.26
CA TRP A 46 -2.07 -29.50 -6.82
C TRP A 46 -2.02 -29.66 -8.35
N ASP A 47 -3.15 -29.92 -9.00
CA ASP A 47 -3.27 -29.96 -10.45
C ASP A 47 -3.25 -28.54 -11.05
N ASP A 48 -3.58 -27.50 -10.24
CA ASP A 48 -3.50 -26.09 -10.56
C ASP A 48 -2.48 -25.40 -9.62
N GLN A 49 -1.27 -25.20 -10.11
CA GLN A 49 -0.14 -24.67 -9.35
C GLN A 49 -0.39 -23.25 -8.85
N GLU A 50 -1.04 -22.40 -9.66
CA GLU A 50 -1.31 -21.00 -9.31
C GLU A 50 -2.34 -20.93 -8.18
N ASN A 51 -3.43 -21.67 -8.31
CA ASN A 51 -4.43 -21.77 -7.26
C ASN A 51 -3.89 -22.39 -5.98
N ALA A 52 -3.06 -23.44 -6.07
CA ALA A 52 -2.41 -24.06 -4.91
C ALA A 52 -1.50 -23.06 -4.18
N GLN A 53 -0.71 -22.28 -4.91
CA GLN A 53 0.15 -21.26 -4.32
C GLN A 53 -0.68 -20.16 -3.63
N ARG A 54 -1.76 -19.69 -4.26
CA ARG A 54 -2.66 -18.69 -3.68
C ARG A 54 -3.28 -19.17 -2.37
N VAL A 55 -3.85 -20.38 -2.37
CA VAL A 55 -4.51 -20.98 -1.18
C VAL A 55 -3.52 -21.19 -0.05
N THR A 56 -2.35 -21.76 -0.33
CA THR A 56 -1.31 -22.03 0.70
C THR A 56 -0.70 -20.75 1.24
N SER A 57 -0.46 -19.73 0.41
CA SER A 57 0.05 -18.42 0.85
C SER A 57 -0.97 -17.71 1.75
N ARG A 58 -2.26 -17.73 1.36
CA ARG A 58 -3.35 -17.15 2.18
C ARG A 58 -3.47 -17.86 3.52
N LEU A 59 -3.45 -19.20 3.55
CA LEU A 59 -3.49 -20.00 4.77
C LEU A 59 -2.32 -19.64 5.71
N SER A 60 -1.10 -19.63 5.19
CA SER A 60 0.09 -19.31 5.99
C SER A 60 0.04 -17.89 6.56
N ALA A 61 -0.45 -16.91 5.79
CA ALA A 61 -0.58 -15.53 6.24
C ALA A 61 -1.59 -15.41 7.39
N LEU A 62 -2.77 -16.04 7.27
CA LEU A 62 -3.80 -16.00 8.32
C LEU A 62 -3.34 -16.74 9.60
N GLN A 63 -2.69 -17.90 9.47
CA GLN A 63 -2.14 -18.63 10.61
C GLN A 63 -1.10 -17.81 11.35
N ALA A 64 -0.15 -17.17 10.64
CA ALA A 64 0.85 -16.29 11.24
C ALA A 64 0.25 -15.07 11.96
N GLU A 65 -0.85 -14.53 11.42
CA GLU A 65 -1.55 -13.39 12.03
C GLU A 65 -2.24 -13.80 13.34
N ILE A 66 -2.96 -14.90 13.35
CA ILE A 66 -3.61 -15.45 14.57
C ILE A 66 -2.57 -15.82 15.62
N GLU A 67 -1.50 -16.53 15.23
CA GLU A 67 -0.42 -16.88 16.15
C GLU A 67 0.24 -15.64 16.78
N ARG A 68 0.40 -14.58 16.02
CA ARG A 68 0.93 -13.30 16.52
C ARG A 68 0.02 -12.68 17.57
N LEU A 69 -1.30 -12.64 17.31
CA LEU A 69 -2.28 -12.13 18.28
C LEU A 69 -2.28 -12.96 19.58
N GLU A 70 -2.35 -14.26 19.46
CA GLU A 70 -2.36 -15.17 20.63
C GLU A 70 -1.07 -15.04 21.44
N ARG A 71 0.07 -14.90 20.79
CA ARG A 71 1.36 -14.66 21.48
C ARG A 71 1.40 -13.32 22.22
N LEU A 72 0.89 -12.24 21.61
CA LEU A 72 0.83 -10.94 22.29
C LEU A 72 -0.10 -10.98 23.50
N ARG A 73 -1.24 -11.66 23.37
CA ARG A 73 -2.20 -11.85 24.47
C ARG A 73 -1.55 -12.61 25.63
N ALA A 74 -0.90 -13.74 25.37
CA ALA A 74 -0.20 -14.52 26.38
C ALA A 74 0.88 -13.69 27.09
N ARG A 75 1.66 -12.89 26.35
CA ARG A 75 2.69 -12.04 26.96
C ARG A 75 2.13 -10.92 27.84
N ILE A 76 0.96 -10.35 27.51
CA ILE A 76 0.28 -9.41 28.42
C ILE A 76 -0.11 -10.11 29.73
N GLU A 77 -0.65 -11.32 29.65
CA GLU A 77 -1.00 -12.13 30.82
C GLU A 77 0.23 -12.44 31.67
N ASP A 78 1.36 -12.81 31.05
CA ASP A 78 2.63 -13.04 31.75
C ASP A 78 3.12 -11.80 32.51
N VAL A 79 3.02 -10.62 31.86
CA VAL A 79 3.40 -9.35 32.53
C VAL A 79 2.46 -9.03 33.69
N HIS A 80 1.16 -9.29 33.59
CA HIS A 80 0.23 -9.14 34.70
C HIS A 80 0.67 -10.01 35.92
N VAL A 81 1.05 -11.25 35.67
CA VAL A 81 1.54 -12.16 36.72
C VAL A 81 2.82 -11.64 37.36
N LEU A 82 3.77 -11.14 36.56
CA LEU A 82 5.02 -10.54 37.08
C LEU A 82 4.74 -9.32 37.97
N LEU A 83 3.76 -8.48 37.58
CA LEU A 83 3.35 -7.32 38.37
C LEU A 83 2.67 -7.70 39.69
N GLU A 84 1.89 -8.79 39.72
CA GLU A 84 1.31 -9.33 40.94
C GLU A 84 2.42 -9.82 41.91
N PHE A 85 3.45 -10.56 41.43
CA PHE A 85 4.60 -10.98 42.25
C PHE A 85 5.39 -9.77 42.74
N ALA A 86 5.66 -8.78 41.89
CA ALA A 86 6.38 -7.58 42.31
C ALA A 86 5.62 -6.78 43.36
N ALA A 87 4.29 -6.78 43.35
CA ALA A 87 3.45 -6.10 44.33
C ALA A 87 3.39 -6.87 45.69
N ALA A 88 3.39 -8.23 45.64
CA ALA A 88 3.25 -9.06 46.84
C ALA A 88 4.52 -9.13 47.68
N ASP A 89 5.68 -9.27 47.03
CA ASP A 89 6.96 -9.57 47.69
C ASP A 89 8.01 -8.43 47.59
N ASP A 90 7.65 -7.24 47.10
CA ASP A 90 8.59 -6.15 46.77
C ASP A 90 9.78 -6.65 45.89
N ASP A 91 9.46 -7.59 44.98
CA ASP A 91 10.44 -8.24 44.13
C ASP A 91 10.90 -7.31 42.99
N LYS A 92 12.13 -6.80 43.13
CA LYS A 92 12.73 -5.88 42.15
C LYS A 92 13.13 -6.57 40.86
N GLU A 93 13.37 -7.87 40.87
CA GLU A 93 13.75 -8.63 39.68
C GLU A 93 12.53 -8.80 38.78
N SER A 94 11.39 -9.25 39.29
CA SER A 94 10.12 -9.33 38.59
C SER A 94 9.65 -7.96 38.05
N LEU A 95 9.88 -6.87 38.83
CA LEU A 95 9.54 -5.52 38.36
C LEU A 95 10.42 -5.07 37.19
N ALA A 96 11.71 -5.41 37.19
CA ALA A 96 12.63 -5.07 36.11
C ALA A 96 12.30 -5.85 34.83
N GLU A 97 11.97 -7.13 34.96
CA GLU A 97 11.53 -7.98 33.84
C GLU A 97 10.22 -7.48 33.26
N ALA A 98 9.19 -7.24 34.06
CA ALA A 98 7.92 -6.66 33.65
C ALA A 98 8.10 -5.32 32.93
N THR A 99 9.01 -4.45 33.43
CA THR A 99 9.29 -3.16 32.79
C THR A 99 9.86 -3.36 31.36
N THR A 100 10.81 -4.29 31.24
CA THR A 100 11.47 -4.57 29.96
C THR A 100 10.49 -5.16 28.93
N ASP A 101 9.64 -6.10 29.38
CA ASP A 101 8.67 -6.73 28.49
C ASP A 101 7.52 -5.79 28.12
N THR A 102 7.10 -4.90 29.01
CA THR A 102 6.09 -3.89 28.71
C THR A 102 6.56 -2.94 27.61
N VAL A 103 7.84 -2.53 27.60
CA VAL A 103 8.39 -1.67 26.53
C VAL A 103 8.33 -2.40 25.18
N LYS A 104 8.78 -3.66 25.13
CA LYS A 104 8.74 -4.46 23.90
C LYS A 104 7.30 -4.72 23.43
N LEU A 105 6.39 -5.04 24.35
CA LEU A 105 4.98 -5.24 24.04
C LEU A 105 4.35 -3.98 23.45
N ARG A 106 4.68 -2.80 23.99
CA ARG A 106 4.20 -1.53 23.44
C ARG A 106 4.63 -1.37 22.00
N GLU A 107 5.92 -1.53 21.69
CA GLU A 107 6.45 -1.41 20.33
C GLU A 107 5.75 -2.39 19.36
N GLU A 108 5.53 -3.64 19.78
CA GLU A 108 4.89 -4.66 18.95
C GLU A 108 3.38 -4.42 18.76
N ILE A 109 2.67 -3.93 19.77
CA ILE A 109 1.23 -3.62 19.71
C ILE A 109 1.00 -2.35 18.89
N ASP A 110 1.80 -1.30 19.07
CA ASP A 110 1.74 -0.07 18.29
C ASP A 110 1.97 -0.36 16.80
N ALA A 111 2.97 -1.19 16.46
CA ALA A 111 3.23 -1.62 15.09
C ALA A 111 2.06 -2.47 14.51
N LEU A 112 1.41 -3.29 15.33
CA LEU A 112 0.26 -4.08 14.90
C LEU A 112 -0.98 -3.19 14.70
N GLU A 113 -1.20 -2.21 15.58
CA GLU A 113 -2.26 -1.22 15.43
C GLU A 113 -2.16 -0.49 14.10
N VAL A 114 -0.98 0.08 13.81
CA VAL A 114 -0.72 0.77 12.54
C VAL A 114 -1.01 -0.15 11.35
N ARG A 115 -0.52 -1.39 11.37
CA ARG A 115 -0.76 -2.36 10.30
C ARG A 115 -2.24 -2.71 10.15
N THR A 116 -3.00 -2.76 11.23
CA THR A 116 -4.45 -3.01 11.22
C THR A 116 -5.23 -1.84 10.58
N LEU A 117 -4.69 -0.62 10.68
CA LEU A 117 -5.25 0.57 10.02
C LEU A 117 -5.02 0.58 8.50
N LEU A 118 -4.07 -0.22 7.99
CA LEU A 118 -3.78 -0.39 6.57
C LEU A 118 -4.76 -1.41 5.94
N SER A 119 -6.00 -0.99 5.71
CA SER A 119 -7.08 -1.84 5.17
C SER A 119 -7.60 -1.37 3.81
N GLY A 120 -6.92 -0.43 3.16
CA GLY A 120 -7.25 0.02 1.81
C GLY A 120 -6.96 -1.06 0.77
N GLN A 121 -7.66 -0.98 -0.37
CA GLN A 121 -7.59 -1.98 -1.46
C GLN A 121 -6.15 -2.25 -1.94
N TYR A 122 -5.29 -1.25 -1.91
CA TYR A 122 -3.90 -1.32 -2.38
C TYR A 122 -2.86 -1.29 -1.26
N ASP A 123 -3.28 -1.15 0.01
CA ASP A 123 -2.35 -0.96 1.12
C ASP A 123 -1.33 -2.09 1.27
N GLU A 124 -1.69 -3.33 0.92
CA GLU A 124 -0.80 -4.50 0.97
C GLU A 124 0.26 -4.54 -0.15
N ARG A 125 0.14 -3.66 -1.15
CA ARG A 125 1.01 -3.67 -2.33
C ARG A 125 2.38 -3.06 -2.06
N GLU A 126 3.33 -3.40 -2.95
CA GLU A 126 4.60 -2.69 -3.07
C GLU A 126 4.37 -1.25 -3.52
N ALA A 127 5.32 -0.36 -3.26
CA ALA A 127 5.21 1.06 -3.56
C ALA A 127 6.17 1.51 -4.66
N VAL A 128 5.65 2.26 -5.63
CA VAL A 128 6.44 3.09 -6.54
C VAL A 128 6.47 4.50 -5.98
N VAL A 129 7.66 5.00 -5.66
CA VAL A 129 7.85 6.36 -5.13
C VAL A 129 8.54 7.21 -6.17
N THR A 130 7.96 8.37 -6.48
CA THR A 130 8.55 9.37 -7.38
C THR A 130 8.77 10.67 -6.63
N ILE A 131 10.01 11.15 -6.61
CA ILE A 131 10.39 12.42 -6.02
C ILE A 131 10.72 13.39 -7.14
N ARG A 132 10.22 14.62 -7.05
CA ARG A 132 10.48 15.68 -8.05
C ARG A 132 10.88 16.97 -7.37
N SER A 133 11.92 17.63 -7.89
CA SER A 133 12.23 18.99 -7.49
C SER A 133 11.17 19.95 -8.02
N GLU A 134 10.74 20.89 -7.17
CA GLU A 134 9.73 21.88 -7.53
C GLU A 134 10.33 23.30 -7.49
N ALA A 135 9.65 24.25 -6.87
CA ALA A 135 10.13 25.61 -6.77
C ALA A 135 11.33 25.75 -5.82
N GLY A 136 12.35 26.48 -6.23
CA GLY A 136 13.57 26.74 -5.44
C GLY A 136 14.89 26.58 -6.20
N GLY A 137 14.83 26.24 -7.50
CA GLY A 137 16.03 26.13 -8.35
C GLY A 137 16.98 25.02 -7.89
N VAL A 138 18.28 25.33 -7.77
CA VAL A 138 19.33 24.38 -7.35
C VAL A 138 19.06 23.83 -5.93
N ASP A 139 18.58 24.68 -5.01
CA ASP A 139 18.21 24.25 -3.66
C ASP A 139 17.07 23.23 -3.65
N ALA A 140 16.10 23.33 -4.56
CA ALA A 140 15.02 22.35 -4.69
C ALA A 140 15.52 21.01 -5.25
N ALA A 141 16.46 21.05 -6.20
CA ALA A 141 17.07 19.83 -6.75
C ALA A 141 17.92 19.10 -5.71
N ASP A 142 18.70 19.83 -4.92
CA ASP A 142 19.46 19.27 -3.80
C ASP A 142 18.52 18.71 -2.70
N PHE A 143 17.44 19.42 -2.39
CA PHE A 143 16.44 18.94 -1.44
C PHE A 143 15.76 17.65 -1.91
N ALA A 144 15.42 17.55 -3.20
CA ALA A 144 14.87 16.31 -3.77
C ALA A 144 15.84 15.12 -3.61
N GLU A 145 17.15 15.35 -3.76
CA GLU A 145 18.18 14.33 -3.50
C GLU A 145 18.28 13.96 -2.01
N MET A 146 18.15 14.95 -1.11
CA MET A 146 18.09 14.70 0.34
C MET A 146 16.89 13.81 0.69
N LEU A 147 15.70 14.06 0.13
CA LEU A 147 14.51 13.23 0.33
C LEU A 147 14.71 11.82 -0.24
N LEU A 148 15.29 11.68 -1.43
CA LEU A 148 15.62 10.37 -1.99
C LEU A 148 16.50 9.58 -1.02
N ARG A 149 17.58 10.18 -0.53
CA ARG A 149 18.45 9.53 0.45
C ARG A 149 17.70 9.15 1.73
N MET A 150 16.83 10.02 2.23
CA MET A 150 16.00 9.77 3.42
C MET A 150 15.16 8.50 3.27
N TYR A 151 14.41 8.35 2.16
CA TYR A 151 13.58 7.17 1.92
C TYR A 151 14.40 5.91 1.64
N LEU A 152 15.54 6.02 0.96
CA LEU A 152 16.44 4.88 0.76
C LEU A 152 17.02 4.40 2.11
N ARG A 153 17.41 5.32 3.01
CA ARG A 153 17.88 4.98 4.35
C ARG A 153 16.79 4.37 5.21
N TRP A 154 15.57 4.90 5.15
CA TRP A 154 14.43 4.30 5.83
C TRP A 154 14.19 2.87 5.35
N SER A 155 14.19 2.63 4.05
CA SER A 155 14.02 1.29 3.49
C SER A 155 15.16 0.34 3.92
N GLU A 156 16.41 0.81 3.95
CA GLU A 156 17.57 0.06 4.40
C GLU A 156 17.44 -0.35 5.87
N ARG A 157 17.01 0.55 6.75
CA ARG A 157 16.76 0.27 8.18
C ARG A 157 15.72 -0.83 8.39
N HIS A 158 14.69 -0.89 7.53
CA HIS A 158 13.66 -1.92 7.57
C HIS A 158 14.05 -3.22 6.84
N GLY A 159 15.23 -3.28 6.23
CA GLY A 159 15.67 -4.43 5.44
C GLY A 159 14.88 -4.62 4.15
N TYR A 160 14.22 -3.57 3.65
CA TYR A 160 13.46 -3.62 2.41
C TYR A 160 14.36 -3.52 1.19
N LYS A 161 14.10 -4.34 0.18
CA LYS A 161 14.78 -4.23 -1.10
C LYS A 161 14.23 -3.04 -1.88
N VAL A 162 15.13 -2.19 -2.39
CA VAL A 162 14.77 -1.05 -3.24
C VAL A 162 15.38 -1.21 -4.62
N GLU A 163 14.60 -0.90 -5.65
CA GLU A 163 15.03 -0.86 -7.04
C GLU A 163 14.83 0.56 -7.58
N ILE A 164 15.91 1.21 -7.99
CA ILE A 164 15.85 2.53 -8.62
C ILE A 164 15.57 2.32 -10.10
N LEU A 165 14.41 2.82 -10.57
CA LEU A 165 13.98 2.70 -11.96
C LEU A 165 14.55 3.80 -12.85
N ASP A 166 14.56 5.06 -12.34
CA ASP A 166 15.04 6.22 -13.09
C ASP A 166 15.56 7.30 -12.16
N THR A 167 16.57 8.04 -12.62
CA THR A 167 17.09 9.21 -11.93
C THR A 167 17.51 10.25 -12.95
N SER A 168 16.87 11.41 -12.90
CA SER A 168 17.23 12.58 -13.71
C SER A 168 17.98 13.59 -12.86
N TYR A 169 19.27 13.79 -13.14
CA TYR A 169 20.11 14.74 -12.42
C TYR A 169 19.89 16.18 -12.89
N ALA A 170 20.04 17.11 -11.97
CA ALA A 170 20.09 18.53 -12.29
C ALA A 170 21.49 18.93 -12.80
N GLU A 171 21.61 20.11 -13.43
CA GLU A 171 22.85 20.52 -14.09
C GLU A 171 23.95 20.91 -13.07
N GLU A 172 23.60 21.55 -11.95
CA GLU A 172 24.55 22.06 -10.98
C GLU A 172 24.68 21.14 -9.75
N ALA A 173 23.57 20.73 -9.15
CA ALA A 173 23.54 19.84 -7.98
C ALA A 173 22.16 19.19 -7.83
N GLY A 174 22.11 18.02 -7.21
CA GLY A 174 20.88 17.33 -6.88
C GLY A 174 20.19 16.65 -8.06
N ILE A 175 18.92 16.32 -7.90
CA ILE A 175 18.11 15.62 -8.88
C ILE A 175 16.89 16.47 -9.32
N LYS A 176 16.52 16.37 -10.60
CA LYS A 176 15.23 16.87 -11.12
C LYS A 176 14.10 15.93 -10.70
N SER A 177 14.33 14.63 -10.81
CA SER A 177 13.41 13.59 -10.38
C SER A 177 14.14 12.27 -10.12
N ALA A 178 13.55 11.43 -9.27
CA ALA A 178 13.92 10.03 -9.13
C ALA A 178 12.67 9.18 -8.91
N THR A 179 12.67 7.98 -9.49
CA THR A 179 11.62 6.98 -9.31
C THR A 179 12.24 5.67 -8.85
N PHE A 180 11.71 5.09 -7.80
CA PHE A 180 12.16 3.81 -7.25
C PHE A 180 10.99 2.98 -6.74
N VAL A 181 11.19 1.66 -6.66
CA VAL A 181 10.24 0.70 -6.10
C VAL A 181 10.74 0.20 -4.74
N VAL A 182 9.86 0.15 -3.76
CA VAL A 182 10.09 -0.51 -2.48
C VAL A 182 9.39 -1.87 -2.48
N HIS A 183 10.17 -2.95 -2.55
CA HIS A 183 9.69 -4.32 -2.57
C HIS A 183 9.46 -4.84 -1.16
N ALA A 184 8.33 -4.47 -0.58
CA ALA A 184 7.91 -4.95 0.73
C ALA A 184 6.38 -5.04 0.80
N PRO A 185 5.83 -6.01 1.56
CA PRO A 185 4.42 -6.03 1.88
C PRO A 185 4.02 -4.74 2.62
N PHE A 186 2.87 -4.17 2.29
CA PHE A 186 2.35 -2.92 2.86
C PHE A 186 3.20 -1.67 2.59
N ALA A 187 4.16 -1.72 1.66
CA ALA A 187 4.99 -0.56 1.34
C ALA A 187 4.15 0.61 0.83
N TYR A 188 3.14 0.35 -0.01
CA TYR A 188 2.23 1.40 -0.48
C TYR A 188 1.41 1.99 0.66
N GLY A 189 0.73 1.18 1.46
CA GLY A 189 -0.06 1.64 2.60
C GLY A 189 0.76 2.51 3.55
N THR A 190 1.99 2.09 3.84
CA THR A 190 2.93 2.78 4.72
C THR A 190 3.42 4.10 4.12
N LEU A 191 3.89 4.09 2.87
CA LEU A 191 4.50 5.27 2.25
C LEU A 191 3.49 6.22 1.61
N SER A 192 2.26 5.81 1.32
CA SER A 192 1.23 6.67 0.71
C SER A 192 0.90 7.91 1.52
N VAL A 193 1.09 7.87 2.85
CA VAL A 193 0.93 9.04 3.73
C VAL A 193 2.06 10.06 3.59
N GLU A 194 3.17 9.71 2.94
CA GLU A 194 4.28 10.61 2.62
C GLU A 194 4.04 11.45 1.34
N GLN A 195 2.96 11.13 0.62
CA GLN A 195 2.59 11.84 -0.61
C GLN A 195 2.24 13.29 -0.34
N GLY A 196 2.81 14.20 -1.15
CA GLY A 196 2.52 15.63 -1.11
C GLY A 196 3.74 16.52 -1.28
N THR A 197 3.56 17.81 -1.03
CA THR A 197 4.63 18.82 -1.14
C THR A 197 5.39 18.94 0.18
N HIS A 198 6.70 18.72 0.11
CA HIS A 198 7.65 18.90 1.19
C HIS A 198 8.35 20.27 1.04
N ARG A 199 8.56 20.96 2.15
CA ARG A 199 9.17 22.29 2.19
C ARG A 199 10.45 22.29 3.00
N LEU A 200 11.53 22.80 2.44
CA LEU A 200 12.81 23.01 3.14
C LEU A 200 13.08 24.50 3.34
N VAL A 201 13.50 24.86 4.55
CA VAL A 201 13.98 26.21 4.90
C VAL A 201 15.38 26.09 5.50
N ARG A 202 16.38 26.60 4.80
CA ARG A 202 17.80 26.59 5.26
C ARG A 202 18.57 27.79 4.75
N ILE A 203 19.78 27.98 5.28
CA ILE A 203 20.80 28.83 4.60
C ILE A 203 21.26 28.04 3.39
N SER A 204 21.11 28.62 2.18
CA SER A 204 21.49 27.95 0.94
C SER A 204 23.02 27.79 0.84
N PRO A 205 23.52 26.56 0.60
CA PRO A 205 24.94 26.34 0.32
C PRO A 205 25.35 26.87 -1.07
N PHE A 206 24.39 27.18 -1.93
CA PHE A 206 24.58 27.67 -3.30
C PHE A 206 24.46 29.19 -3.39
N ASP A 207 24.04 29.89 -2.33
CA ASP A 207 23.91 31.33 -2.28
C ASP A 207 25.18 31.96 -1.65
N ASN A 208 25.97 32.65 -2.46
CA ASN A 208 27.19 33.34 -2.02
C ASN A 208 26.97 34.41 -0.92
N GLN A 209 25.71 34.84 -0.73
CA GLN A 209 25.34 35.81 0.31
C GLN A 209 24.88 35.16 1.61
N GLY A 210 24.83 33.83 1.66
CA GLY A 210 24.40 33.07 2.84
C GLY A 210 22.95 33.34 3.27
N ARG A 211 22.06 33.66 2.32
CA ARG A 211 20.66 33.98 2.61
C ARG A 211 19.87 32.71 2.89
N ARG A 212 18.87 32.85 3.74
CA ARG A 212 17.88 31.81 3.97
C ARG A 212 17.00 31.69 2.74
N GLN A 213 16.91 30.46 2.21
CA GLN A 213 16.09 30.12 1.05
C GLN A 213 15.01 29.12 1.46
N THR A 214 13.92 29.09 0.70
CA THR A 214 12.84 28.11 0.81
C THR A 214 12.76 27.38 -0.51
N SER A 215 12.76 26.06 -0.44
CA SER A 215 12.66 25.17 -1.59
C SER A 215 11.60 24.07 -1.36
N PHE A 216 11.09 23.53 -2.46
CA PHE A 216 10.00 22.55 -2.43
C PHE A 216 10.37 21.34 -3.27
N ALA A 217 9.90 20.18 -2.81
CA ALA A 217 9.98 18.94 -3.54
C ALA A 217 8.66 18.17 -3.37
N GLY A 218 8.17 17.58 -4.45
CA GLY A 218 6.98 16.74 -4.45
C GLY A 218 7.33 15.28 -4.30
N VAL A 219 6.59 14.56 -3.47
CA VAL A 219 6.64 13.11 -3.34
C VAL A 219 5.31 12.55 -3.81
N GLU A 220 5.36 11.62 -4.74
CA GLU A 220 4.22 10.85 -5.24
C GLU A 220 4.43 9.39 -4.93
N VAL A 221 3.41 8.71 -4.41
CA VAL A 221 3.47 7.29 -4.06
C VAL A 221 2.31 6.57 -4.73
N LEU A 222 2.62 5.55 -5.51
CA LEU A 222 1.64 4.73 -6.22
C LEU A 222 1.84 3.24 -5.88
N PRO A 223 0.77 2.43 -5.84
CA PRO A 223 0.91 1.00 -5.66
C PRO A 223 1.47 0.34 -6.93
N VAL A 224 2.25 -0.73 -6.76
CA VAL A 224 2.58 -1.63 -7.86
C VAL A 224 1.34 -2.47 -8.17
N VAL A 225 0.84 -2.37 -9.38
CA VAL A 225 -0.32 -3.14 -9.85
C VAL A 225 0.12 -4.02 -11.01
N GLU A 226 -0.26 -5.30 -10.97
CA GLU A 226 0.01 -6.23 -12.06
C GLU A 226 -0.84 -5.87 -13.28
N GLU A 227 -0.24 -5.90 -14.46
CA GLU A 227 -0.99 -5.76 -15.71
C GLU A 227 -1.87 -7.00 -15.91
N THR A 228 -3.15 -6.79 -16.17
CA THR A 228 -4.06 -7.87 -16.52
C THR A 228 -3.87 -8.20 -18.00
N ASP A 229 -3.27 -9.34 -18.31
CA ASP A 229 -3.03 -9.79 -19.69
C ASP A 229 -4.20 -10.58 -20.28
N HIS A 230 -5.13 -11.03 -19.45
CA HIS A 230 -6.27 -11.86 -19.87
C HIS A 230 -7.52 -11.54 -19.05
N VAL A 231 -8.66 -11.53 -19.74
CA VAL A 231 -9.99 -11.40 -19.10
C VAL A 231 -10.76 -12.67 -19.38
N ASP A 232 -11.09 -13.40 -18.32
CA ASP A 232 -11.97 -14.57 -18.40
C ASP A 232 -13.41 -14.11 -18.67
N ILE A 233 -14.05 -14.71 -19.67
CA ILE A 233 -15.42 -14.38 -20.06
C ILE A 233 -16.27 -15.65 -19.84
N PRO A 234 -17.02 -15.73 -18.73
CA PRO A 234 -17.94 -16.82 -18.50
C PRO A 234 -19.03 -16.89 -19.58
N GLU A 235 -19.40 -18.08 -20.02
CA GLU A 235 -20.48 -18.23 -21.01
C GLU A 235 -21.84 -17.68 -20.52
N SER A 236 -22.06 -17.64 -19.21
CA SER A 236 -23.24 -17.02 -18.59
C SER A 236 -23.38 -15.53 -18.88
N ASP A 237 -22.27 -14.85 -19.10
CA ASP A 237 -22.19 -13.41 -19.29
C ASP A 237 -22.26 -13.02 -20.77
N LEU A 238 -22.38 -14.02 -21.64
CA LEU A 238 -22.46 -13.86 -23.08
C LEU A 238 -23.87 -14.12 -23.61
N ARG A 239 -24.44 -13.15 -24.33
CA ARG A 239 -25.58 -13.38 -25.20
C ARG A 239 -25.08 -13.51 -26.64
N VAL A 240 -25.43 -14.62 -27.28
CA VAL A 240 -25.07 -14.95 -28.66
C VAL A 240 -26.30 -14.83 -29.55
N ASP A 241 -26.29 -13.88 -30.48
CA ASP A 241 -27.34 -13.72 -31.49
C ASP A 241 -26.77 -14.09 -32.87
N VAL A 242 -27.51 -14.90 -33.63
CA VAL A 242 -27.13 -15.32 -34.97
C VAL A 242 -28.04 -14.64 -35.96
N PHE A 243 -27.50 -14.14 -37.08
CA PHE A 243 -28.27 -13.44 -38.09
C PHE A 243 -27.70 -13.63 -39.52
N HIS A 244 -28.46 -13.25 -40.53
CA HIS A 244 -28.00 -13.32 -41.91
C HIS A 244 -26.90 -12.28 -42.19
N ALA A 245 -25.82 -12.72 -42.86
CA ALA A 245 -24.75 -11.82 -43.25
C ALA A 245 -25.27 -10.80 -44.27
N SER A 246 -24.96 -9.52 -44.08
CA SER A 246 -25.29 -8.43 -45.00
C SER A 246 -24.10 -8.12 -45.89
N GLY A 247 -24.23 -8.24 -47.24
CA GLY A 247 -23.16 -7.88 -48.17
C GLY A 247 -23.46 -8.22 -49.61
N PRO A 248 -22.71 -7.68 -50.59
CA PRO A 248 -22.82 -8.06 -52.00
C PRO A 248 -22.27 -9.48 -52.18
N GLY A 249 -23.13 -10.50 -52.18
CA GLY A 249 -22.77 -11.91 -52.31
C GLY A 249 -23.89 -12.72 -53.01
N GLY A 250 -23.51 -13.85 -53.61
CA GLY A 250 -24.42 -14.74 -54.32
C GLY A 250 -25.37 -15.50 -53.38
N GLN A 251 -26.18 -16.38 -53.94
CA GLN A 251 -27.31 -17.10 -53.31
C GLN A 251 -26.99 -17.77 -51.95
N GLY A 252 -25.71 -18.11 -51.69
CA GLY A 252 -25.27 -18.71 -50.43
C GLY A 252 -25.14 -17.75 -49.23
N VAL A 253 -25.00 -16.43 -49.47
CA VAL A 253 -24.90 -15.40 -48.41
C VAL A 253 -26.27 -15.06 -47.85
N ASN A 254 -27.32 -15.20 -48.64
CA ASN A 254 -28.69 -14.81 -48.28
C ASN A 254 -29.50 -15.96 -47.66
N THR A 255 -28.95 -17.18 -47.54
CA THR A 255 -29.70 -18.37 -47.11
C THR A 255 -29.17 -19.02 -45.83
N THR A 256 -28.03 -18.55 -45.30
CA THR A 256 -27.41 -19.17 -44.14
C THR A 256 -27.11 -18.14 -43.06
N ASP A 257 -27.61 -18.39 -41.82
CA ASP A 257 -27.33 -17.58 -40.65
C ASP A 257 -25.89 -17.81 -40.18
N SER A 258 -24.91 -17.21 -40.85
CA SER A 258 -23.48 -17.35 -40.53
C SER A 258 -22.92 -16.20 -39.70
N ALA A 259 -23.58 -15.04 -39.68
CA ALA A 259 -23.14 -13.90 -38.91
C ALA A 259 -23.48 -14.07 -37.40
N VAL A 260 -22.54 -13.70 -36.54
CA VAL A 260 -22.66 -13.81 -35.08
C VAL A 260 -22.50 -12.45 -34.44
N ARG A 261 -23.37 -12.14 -33.51
CA ARG A 261 -23.27 -11.00 -32.59
C ARG A 261 -23.12 -11.50 -31.17
N LEU A 262 -22.05 -11.09 -30.50
CA LEU A 262 -21.82 -11.34 -29.07
C LEU A 262 -22.11 -10.06 -28.29
N THR A 263 -22.90 -10.20 -27.23
CA THR A 263 -23.13 -9.10 -26.27
C THR A 263 -22.65 -9.57 -24.93
N HIS A 264 -21.69 -8.85 -24.36
CA HIS A 264 -21.24 -9.07 -22.97
C HIS A 264 -22.21 -8.37 -22.03
N LEU A 265 -22.98 -9.14 -21.27
CA LEU A 265 -24.09 -8.63 -20.46
C LEU A 265 -23.67 -7.64 -19.39
N PRO A 266 -22.57 -7.86 -18.61
CA PRO A 266 -22.15 -6.93 -17.56
C PRO A 266 -21.71 -5.56 -18.08
N THR A 267 -20.98 -5.51 -19.21
CA THR A 267 -20.42 -4.25 -19.74
C THR A 267 -21.26 -3.65 -20.88
N GLY A 268 -22.18 -4.40 -21.45
CA GLY A 268 -22.97 -3.99 -22.62
C GLY A 268 -22.16 -3.92 -23.93
N ILE A 269 -20.91 -4.37 -23.95
CA ILE A 269 -20.08 -4.37 -25.16
C ILE A 269 -20.64 -5.35 -26.19
N VAL A 270 -20.83 -4.87 -27.42
CA VAL A 270 -21.35 -5.66 -28.54
C VAL A 270 -20.28 -5.81 -29.61
N VAL A 271 -20.09 -7.05 -30.09
CA VAL A 271 -19.18 -7.39 -31.18
C VAL A 271 -19.95 -8.22 -32.21
N SER A 272 -19.85 -7.86 -33.49
CA SER A 272 -20.44 -8.63 -34.58
C SER A 272 -19.36 -9.08 -35.54
N CYS A 273 -19.41 -10.35 -35.98
CA CYS A 273 -18.51 -10.92 -37.00
C CYS A 273 -19.31 -11.66 -38.06
N GLN A 274 -18.99 -11.40 -39.33
CA GLN A 274 -19.66 -12.00 -40.51
C GLN A 274 -18.68 -12.33 -41.63
N ASN A 275 -17.37 -12.30 -41.38
CA ASN A 275 -16.35 -12.41 -42.42
C ASN A 275 -16.16 -13.85 -42.91
N GLU A 276 -16.49 -14.83 -42.10
CA GLU A 276 -16.34 -16.23 -42.44
C GLU A 276 -17.67 -16.89 -42.86
N ARG A 277 -17.57 -17.97 -43.63
CA ARG A 277 -18.74 -18.77 -44.02
C ARG A 277 -19.28 -19.66 -42.91
N SER A 278 -18.49 -19.91 -41.89
CA SER A 278 -18.81 -20.76 -40.76
C SER A 278 -19.21 -19.94 -39.53
N GLN A 279 -20.40 -20.19 -38.99
CA GLN A 279 -20.89 -19.61 -37.76
C GLN A 279 -19.89 -19.83 -36.57
N ILE A 280 -19.28 -21.02 -36.50
CA ILE A 280 -18.30 -21.36 -35.45
C ILE A 280 -17.07 -20.47 -35.55
N GLN A 281 -16.56 -20.24 -36.76
CA GLN A 281 -15.41 -19.38 -36.98
C GLN A 281 -15.74 -17.91 -36.70
N ASN A 282 -16.93 -17.43 -37.06
CA ASN A 282 -17.40 -16.10 -36.72
C ASN A 282 -17.58 -15.92 -35.21
N LYS A 283 -18.12 -16.93 -34.49
CA LYS A 283 -18.19 -16.92 -33.01
C LYS A 283 -16.81 -16.81 -32.38
N ALA A 284 -15.85 -17.62 -32.84
CA ALA A 284 -14.48 -17.61 -32.32
C ALA A 284 -13.75 -16.27 -32.63
N ALA A 285 -13.97 -15.70 -33.81
CA ALA A 285 -13.42 -14.38 -34.16
C ALA A 285 -14.05 -13.26 -33.32
N ALA A 286 -15.37 -13.27 -33.15
CA ALA A 286 -16.09 -12.30 -32.32
C ALA A 286 -15.66 -12.38 -30.86
N LEU A 287 -15.40 -13.59 -30.32
CA LEU A 287 -14.93 -13.79 -28.95
C LEU A 287 -13.53 -13.18 -28.75
N ARG A 288 -12.61 -13.37 -29.70
CA ARG A 288 -11.27 -12.75 -29.62
C ARG A 288 -11.35 -11.22 -29.63
N VAL A 289 -12.21 -10.64 -30.47
CA VAL A 289 -12.40 -9.18 -30.51
C VAL A 289 -13.04 -8.67 -29.23
N LEU A 290 -14.01 -9.40 -28.68
CA LEU A 290 -14.66 -9.06 -27.41
C LEU A 290 -13.64 -9.09 -26.27
N GLN A 291 -12.79 -10.11 -26.22
CA GLN A 291 -11.73 -10.25 -25.22
C GLN A 291 -10.73 -9.09 -25.26
N ALA A 292 -10.32 -8.68 -26.49
CA ALA A 292 -9.45 -7.52 -26.65
C ALA A 292 -10.10 -6.20 -26.17
N LYS A 293 -11.40 -6.00 -26.46
CA LYS A 293 -12.15 -4.82 -26.00
C LYS A 293 -12.37 -4.80 -24.48
N LEU A 294 -12.59 -5.95 -23.88
CA LEU A 294 -12.72 -6.05 -22.42
C LEU A 294 -11.39 -5.79 -21.72
N LEU A 295 -10.29 -6.28 -22.29
CA LEU A 295 -8.94 -6.02 -21.78
C LEU A 295 -8.59 -4.52 -21.87
N GLU A 296 -8.90 -3.87 -23.01
CA GLU A 296 -8.70 -2.44 -23.18
C GLU A 296 -9.51 -1.63 -22.16
N LYS A 297 -10.80 -1.99 -21.98
CA LYS A 297 -11.64 -1.35 -20.95
C LYS A 297 -11.12 -1.56 -19.53
N ALA A 298 -10.67 -2.75 -19.19
CA ALA A 298 -10.07 -3.04 -17.87
C ALA A 298 -8.80 -2.19 -17.63
N ARG A 299 -7.96 -2.02 -18.67
CA ARG A 299 -6.78 -1.15 -18.61
C ARG A 299 -7.14 0.32 -18.44
N GLU A 300 -8.15 0.82 -19.17
CA GLU A 300 -8.67 2.20 -19.02
C GLU A 300 -9.22 2.46 -17.61
N GLU A 301 -10.00 1.52 -17.07
CA GLU A 301 -10.54 1.60 -15.71
C GLU A 301 -9.42 1.59 -14.66
N GLN A 302 -8.43 0.73 -14.82
CA GLN A 302 -7.25 0.65 -13.98
C GLN A 302 -6.41 1.95 -14.05
N GLU A 303 -6.21 2.49 -15.27
CA GLU A 303 -5.49 3.76 -15.44
C GLU A 303 -6.25 4.94 -14.83
N ALA A 304 -7.57 4.98 -14.96
CA ALA A 304 -8.42 6.00 -14.34
C ALA A 304 -8.34 5.92 -12.80
N GLU A 305 -8.36 4.72 -12.24
CA GLU A 305 -8.20 4.49 -10.80
C GLU A 305 -6.81 4.92 -10.33
N MET A 306 -5.74 4.52 -11.02
CA MET A 306 -4.38 4.96 -10.72
C MET A 306 -4.23 6.49 -10.80
N ASN A 307 -4.88 7.13 -11.77
CA ASN A 307 -4.87 8.59 -11.89
C ASN A 307 -5.62 9.27 -10.73
N SER A 308 -6.63 8.61 -10.16
CA SER A 308 -7.34 9.13 -8.99
C SER A 308 -6.50 9.10 -7.70
N LEU A 309 -5.52 8.18 -7.64
CA LEU A 309 -4.57 8.08 -6.51
C LEU A 309 -3.43 9.12 -6.60
N LYS A 310 -3.21 9.70 -7.78
CA LYS A 310 -2.25 10.80 -7.92
C LYS A 310 -2.82 12.03 -7.23
N SER A 311 -2.02 12.68 -6.39
CA SER A 311 -2.46 13.95 -5.79
C SER A 311 -2.77 14.96 -6.90
N GLU A 312 -3.91 15.61 -6.82
CA GLU A 312 -4.22 16.77 -7.65
C GLU A 312 -3.12 17.81 -7.44
N GLY A 313 -2.43 18.10 -8.51
CA GLY A 313 -1.21 18.87 -8.65
C GLY A 313 -0.89 19.89 -7.55
N ASN A 314 0.35 19.93 -7.20
CA ASN A 314 1.05 20.76 -6.25
C ASN A 314 0.43 22.15 -6.06
N SER A 315 -0.54 22.27 -5.18
CA SER A 315 -1.00 23.54 -4.68
C SER A 315 0.05 24.05 -3.70
N TRP A 316 0.72 25.15 -4.02
CA TRP A 316 1.69 25.83 -3.15
C TRP A 316 1.14 26.10 -1.73
N GLY A 317 -0.15 25.96 -1.53
CA GLY A 317 -0.86 26.11 -0.27
C GLY A 317 -0.99 24.84 0.57
N ALA A 318 -0.83 23.65 -0.01
CA ALA A 318 -1.04 22.37 0.67
C ALA A 318 0.30 21.68 0.97
N GLN A 319 1.16 22.32 1.78
CA GLN A 319 2.40 21.70 2.26
C GLN A 319 2.05 20.59 3.26
N MET A 320 2.61 19.40 3.05
CA MET A 320 2.40 18.28 3.96
C MET A 320 3.41 18.29 5.11
N ARG A 321 4.71 18.52 4.81
CA ARG A 321 5.77 18.51 5.82
C ARG A 321 6.77 19.65 5.62
N SER A 322 7.20 20.28 6.72
CA SER A 322 8.15 21.38 6.72
C SER A 322 9.43 20.98 7.46
N TYR A 323 10.56 21.14 6.78
CA TYR A 323 11.91 20.91 7.28
C TYR A 323 12.59 22.27 7.46
N VAL A 324 12.89 22.65 8.69
CA VAL A 324 13.57 23.91 9.03
C VAL A 324 14.94 23.58 9.60
N LEU A 325 16.00 24.05 8.93
CA LEU A 325 17.38 23.86 9.39
C LEU A 325 17.99 25.17 9.95
N HIS A 326 17.33 26.30 9.70
CA HIS A 326 17.76 27.62 10.20
C HIS A 326 16.55 28.56 10.31
N PRO A 327 16.38 29.34 11.38
CA PRO A 327 17.32 29.62 12.50
C PRO A 327 17.27 28.57 13.63
N TYR A 328 16.34 27.62 13.59
CA TYR A 328 16.22 26.49 14.50
C TYR A 328 16.09 25.21 13.69
N GLN A 329 16.28 24.06 14.33
CA GLN A 329 16.13 22.78 13.68
C GLN A 329 14.78 22.17 14.08
N MET A 330 13.95 21.81 13.08
CA MET A 330 12.65 21.20 13.28
C MET A 330 12.15 20.57 11.99
N VAL A 331 11.63 19.37 12.07
CA VAL A 331 10.75 18.77 11.05
C VAL A 331 9.37 18.67 11.64
N LYS A 332 8.36 19.16 10.91
CA LYS A 332 6.96 19.15 11.35
C LYS A 332 6.03 18.73 10.21
N ASP A 333 5.19 17.74 10.47
CA ASP A 333 4.06 17.40 9.61
C ASP A 333 2.88 18.33 9.94
N LEU A 334 2.39 19.03 8.94
CA LEU A 334 1.34 20.05 9.12
C LEU A 334 -0.06 19.46 9.24
N ARG A 335 -0.24 18.19 8.86
CA ARG A 335 -1.52 17.48 8.95
C ARG A 335 -1.73 16.87 10.35
N THR A 336 -0.68 16.25 10.87
CA THR A 336 -0.71 15.53 12.17
C THR A 336 -0.24 16.39 13.34
N ASN A 337 0.46 17.50 13.07
CA ASN A 337 1.20 18.33 14.03
C ASN A 337 2.35 17.59 14.74
N HIS A 338 2.71 16.38 14.29
CA HIS A 338 3.90 15.70 14.81
C HIS A 338 5.16 16.48 14.45
N GLU A 339 6.07 16.68 15.41
CA GLU A 339 7.29 17.47 15.21
C GLU A 339 8.49 16.85 15.93
N VAL A 340 9.66 16.94 15.29
CA VAL A 340 10.93 16.41 15.79
C VAL A 340 12.03 17.47 15.60
N GLY A 341 12.87 17.69 16.63
CA GLY A 341 13.98 18.64 16.59
C GLY A 341 15.26 18.08 15.99
N ASN A 342 15.43 16.73 15.96
CA ASN A 342 16.60 16.07 15.39
C ASN A 342 16.44 15.88 13.88
N THR A 343 16.74 16.94 13.13
CA THR A 343 16.60 16.94 11.66
C THR A 343 17.56 15.98 10.96
N ASP A 344 18.75 15.78 11.52
CA ASP A 344 19.76 14.87 10.94
C ASP A 344 19.30 13.41 11.00
N ALA A 345 18.69 12.99 12.11
CA ALA A 345 18.11 11.67 12.23
C ALA A 345 16.99 11.45 11.19
N VAL A 346 16.10 12.44 11.01
CA VAL A 346 15.04 12.39 10.01
C VAL A 346 15.61 12.20 8.59
N PHE A 347 16.61 13.00 8.18
CA PHE A 347 17.25 12.83 6.88
C PHE A 347 18.09 11.54 6.76
N ASP A 348 18.43 10.90 7.87
CA ASP A 348 19.03 9.56 7.88
C ASP A 348 17.99 8.43 7.93
N GLY A 349 16.72 8.74 7.71
CA GLY A 349 15.64 7.77 7.55
C GLY A 349 14.86 7.44 8.82
N ASP A 350 14.98 8.23 9.89
CA ASP A 350 14.19 8.09 11.12
C ASP A 350 12.86 8.84 10.97
N ILE A 351 11.93 8.22 10.24
CA ILE A 351 10.64 8.82 9.86
C ILE A 351 9.41 7.99 10.28
N ASP A 352 9.60 6.91 11.02
CA ASP A 352 8.52 6.00 11.42
C ASP A 352 7.41 6.71 12.20
N ASP A 353 7.77 7.55 13.17
CA ASP A 353 6.80 8.32 13.95
C ASP A 353 5.94 9.26 13.07
N PHE A 354 6.51 9.82 11.99
CA PHE A 354 5.76 10.63 11.02
C PHE A 354 4.81 9.78 10.19
N ILE A 355 5.26 8.62 9.76
CA ILE A 355 4.46 7.65 8.99
C ILE A 355 3.28 7.16 9.84
N ASP A 356 3.54 6.73 11.07
CA ASP A 356 2.52 6.24 11.99
C ASP A 356 1.48 7.31 12.31
N ALA A 357 1.93 8.53 12.62
CA ALA A 357 1.03 9.67 12.80
C ALA A 357 0.20 9.95 11.54
N GLY A 358 0.80 9.84 10.36
CA GLY A 358 0.14 10.02 9.06
C GLY A 358 -0.94 8.95 8.79
N ILE A 359 -0.66 7.69 9.09
CA ILE A 359 -1.60 6.56 8.93
C ILE A 359 -2.82 6.77 9.86
N ARG A 360 -2.59 7.07 11.13
CA ARG A 360 -3.67 7.37 12.09
C ARG A 360 -4.50 8.58 11.67
N TRP A 361 -3.86 9.63 11.17
CA TRP A 361 -4.54 10.83 10.66
C TRP A 361 -5.43 10.50 9.44
N ARG A 362 -4.93 9.72 8.46
CA ARG A 362 -5.66 9.29 7.28
C ARG A 362 -6.93 8.53 7.69
N ARG A 363 -6.79 7.54 8.57
CA ARG A 363 -7.91 6.71 9.02
C ARG A 363 -9.01 7.52 9.73
N LYS A 364 -8.61 8.49 10.56
CA LYS A 364 -9.56 9.37 11.24
C LYS A 364 -10.40 10.18 10.25
N ASN A 365 -9.78 10.70 9.18
CA ASN A 365 -10.48 11.51 8.17
C ASN A 365 -11.30 10.66 7.17
N GLU A 366 -11.05 9.37 7.04
CA GLU A 366 -11.88 8.46 6.24
C GLU A 366 -13.15 8.02 7.00
N THR A 367 -13.17 8.17 8.31
CA THR A 367 -14.29 7.74 9.17
C THR A 367 -15.25 8.88 9.52
N ASP A 368 -14.82 10.13 9.35
CA ASP A 368 -15.63 11.35 9.51
C ASP A 368 -16.29 11.76 8.18
#